data_d0583b188b56f6adb63c8c745c070770
#
_entry.id   d0583b188b56f6adb63c8c745c070770
#
_cell.length_a   1.000
_cell.length_b   1.000
_cell.length_c   1.000
_cell.angle_alpha   90.00
_cell.angle_beta   90.00
_cell.angle_gamma   90.00
#
_symmetry.space_group_name_H-M   'P 1'
#
loop_
_entity.id
_entity.type
_entity.pdbx_description
1 polymer ?
#
loop_
_entity_poly.entity_id
_entity_poly.type
_entity_poly.pdbx_seq_one_letter_code
_entity_poly.pdbx_strand_id
1 'polypeptide(L)'
;YAVGCMFGRYSIDKEGLIYAGGEWNSSKYETFLPDDDNCIPITDEEYFSDDIVGRFVEFVETVYGADTLEENLDFIANALGNKGDTSREVIRNYFLKDFYADHLKVYQKRPIYWLFDSGKQNGFKALIYIHRYDADTVGRVRTDYLHRAQKYVETAMQSAQYTIDNASSASEKSKATKAVTKYTKQLAEMKIYDEAIAHIANKRIEIDLDDGVKVNYEKFQGVEVAQEGKKALKVDLLAKI
;
A
#
# COMPACT_ATOMS: atom_id res chain seq x y z
N TYR A 1 10.87 -5.51 11.13
CA TYR A 1 10.49 -6.88 11.50
C TYR A 1 9.00 -7.12 11.27
N ALA A 2 8.09 -6.24 11.79
CA ALA A 2 6.65 -6.38 11.64
C ALA A 2 6.20 -6.60 10.18
N VAL A 3 6.65 -5.74 9.26
CA VAL A 3 6.36 -5.90 7.82
C VAL A 3 6.87 -7.25 7.29
N GLY A 4 8.01 -7.72 7.79
CA GLY A 4 8.53 -9.04 7.46
C GLY A 4 7.61 -10.17 7.90
N CYS A 5 7.00 -10.06 9.08
CA CYS A 5 5.99 -11.02 9.56
C CYS A 5 4.70 -10.94 8.73
N MET A 6 4.25 -9.73 8.38
CA MET A 6 3.07 -9.55 7.53
C MET A 6 3.18 -10.26 6.18
N PHE A 7 4.39 -10.36 5.62
CA PHE A 7 4.64 -11.03 4.33
C PHE A 7 5.23 -12.45 4.47
N GLY A 8 5.42 -12.95 5.68
CA GLY A 8 5.97 -14.28 5.94
C GLY A 8 7.48 -14.41 5.73
N ARG A 9 8.20 -13.29 5.57
CA ARG A 9 9.66 -13.30 5.60
C ARG A 9 10.18 -13.75 6.96
N TYR A 10 9.50 -13.36 8.02
CA TYR A 10 9.75 -13.76 9.40
C TYR A 10 8.48 -14.35 10.01
N SER A 11 8.63 -15.05 11.13
CA SER A 11 7.55 -15.52 11.99
C SER A 11 7.87 -15.16 13.43
N ILE A 12 6.84 -14.89 14.23
CA ILE A 12 7.01 -14.75 15.68
C ILE A 12 7.14 -16.13 16.39
N ASP A 13 6.75 -17.21 15.71
CA ASP A 13 6.78 -18.58 16.22
C ASP A 13 8.13 -19.27 15.99
N LYS A 14 8.96 -18.75 15.10
CA LYS A 14 10.23 -19.35 14.67
C LYS A 14 11.30 -18.29 14.47
N GLU A 15 12.51 -18.56 14.95
CA GLU A 15 13.64 -17.65 14.77
C GLU A 15 14.19 -17.66 13.33
N GLY A 16 14.75 -16.53 12.93
CA GLY A 16 15.50 -16.35 11.70
C GLY A 16 14.64 -16.05 10.48
N LEU A 17 15.24 -16.26 9.32
CA LEU A 17 14.61 -16.08 8.02
C LEU A 17 13.74 -17.29 7.69
N ILE A 18 12.45 -17.08 7.52
CA ILE A 18 11.48 -18.17 7.28
C ILE A 18 11.27 -18.40 5.78
N TYR A 19 11.05 -17.31 5.02
CA TYR A 19 10.81 -17.40 3.59
C TYR A 19 11.56 -16.32 2.81
N ALA A 20 12.31 -16.73 1.81
CA ALA A 20 12.99 -15.86 0.85
C ALA A 20 13.08 -16.53 -0.54
N GLY A 21 12.00 -17.22 -0.93
CA GLY A 21 11.91 -18.04 -2.15
C GLY A 21 11.91 -19.54 -1.82
N GLY A 22 11.59 -20.35 -2.83
CA GLY A 22 11.42 -21.80 -2.69
C GLY A 22 10.00 -22.20 -2.26
N GLU A 23 9.87 -23.33 -1.58
CA GLU A 23 8.58 -23.87 -1.18
C GLU A 23 7.97 -23.11 0.01
N TRP A 24 6.74 -22.62 -0.15
CA TRP A 24 5.97 -21.99 0.90
C TRP A 24 5.45 -23.04 1.90
N ASN A 25 5.70 -22.82 3.18
CA ASN A 25 5.22 -23.69 4.25
C ASN A 25 4.46 -22.90 5.31
N SER A 26 3.13 -22.97 5.23
CA SER A 26 2.20 -22.28 6.14
C SER A 26 2.31 -22.76 7.61
N SER A 27 2.78 -24.00 7.85
CA SER A 27 2.93 -24.54 9.24
C SER A 27 4.00 -23.83 10.08
N LYS A 28 4.73 -22.90 9.48
CA LYS A 28 5.72 -22.08 10.20
C LYS A 28 5.11 -20.81 10.84
N TYR A 29 3.83 -20.58 10.64
CA TYR A 29 3.11 -19.38 11.10
C TYR A 29 1.85 -19.82 11.84
N GLU A 30 1.79 -19.63 13.15
CA GLU A 30 0.68 -20.05 14.00
C GLU A 30 0.04 -18.86 14.72
N THR A 31 0.85 -18.02 15.35
CA THR A 31 0.39 -16.93 16.22
C THR A 31 0.05 -15.65 15.44
N PHE A 32 0.84 -15.34 14.42
CA PHE A 32 0.58 -14.23 13.50
C PHE A 32 0.70 -14.73 12.05
N LEU A 33 -0.42 -14.73 11.34
CA LEU A 33 -0.47 -15.25 9.97
C LEU A 33 -0.02 -14.18 8.98
N PRO A 34 0.86 -14.53 8.03
CA PRO A 34 1.20 -13.63 6.94
C PRO A 34 -0.02 -13.39 6.03
N ASP A 35 0.04 -12.31 5.29
CA ASP A 35 -0.93 -11.97 4.27
C ASP A 35 -1.06 -13.09 3.22
N ASP A 36 -2.29 -13.41 2.83
CA ASP A 36 -2.58 -14.58 2.00
C ASP A 36 -2.14 -14.39 0.55
N ASP A 37 -2.40 -13.23 -0.04
CA ASP A 37 -2.22 -12.96 -1.47
C ASP A 37 -0.98 -12.12 -1.81
N ASN A 38 -0.16 -11.81 -0.80
CA ASN A 38 1.06 -11.04 -0.96
C ASN A 38 0.84 -9.58 -1.37
N CYS A 39 -0.29 -8.99 -1.00
CA CYS A 39 -0.61 -7.62 -1.36
C CYS A 39 -1.25 -6.86 -0.19
N ILE A 40 -0.52 -5.94 0.42
CA ILE A 40 -1.03 -5.15 1.54
C ILE A 40 -1.24 -3.70 1.09
N PRO A 41 -2.50 -3.20 1.07
CA PRO A 41 -2.80 -1.84 0.65
C PRO A 41 -2.33 -0.81 1.68
N ILE A 42 -1.88 0.35 1.17
CA ILE A 42 -1.50 1.53 1.94
C ILE A 42 -2.33 2.70 1.42
N THR A 43 -3.46 2.95 2.04
CA THR A 43 -4.37 4.03 1.66
C THR A 43 -4.37 5.14 2.72
N ASP A 44 -4.80 6.33 2.34
CA ASP A 44 -4.88 7.48 3.25
C ASP A 44 -6.03 7.39 4.27
N GLU A 45 -6.97 6.49 4.02
CA GLU A 45 -8.03 6.08 4.94
C GLU A 45 -8.10 4.54 4.97
N GLU A 46 -8.72 3.97 6.00
CA GLU A 46 -8.85 2.52 6.16
C GLU A 46 -10.01 1.99 5.32
N TYR A 47 -9.69 1.59 4.10
CA TYR A 47 -10.68 1.04 3.15
C TYR A 47 -10.70 -0.49 3.09
N PHE A 48 -9.66 -1.14 3.59
CA PHE A 48 -9.46 -2.58 3.46
C PHE A 48 -9.28 -3.23 4.83
N SER A 49 -9.75 -4.45 4.97
CA SER A 49 -9.58 -5.24 6.20
C SER A 49 -8.13 -5.65 6.46
N ASP A 50 -7.32 -5.72 5.41
CA ASP A 50 -5.90 -6.04 5.39
C ASP A 50 -5.01 -4.80 5.21
N ASP A 51 -5.56 -3.60 5.51
CA ASP A 51 -4.81 -2.34 5.50
C ASP A 51 -3.54 -2.45 6.35
N ILE A 52 -2.45 -1.83 5.87
CA ILE A 52 -1.12 -1.91 6.51
C ILE A 52 -1.14 -1.48 7.98
N VAL A 53 -1.97 -0.49 8.34
CA VAL A 53 -2.07 -0.01 9.73
C VAL A 53 -2.82 -1.01 10.58
N GLY A 54 -3.93 -1.58 10.08
CA GLY A 54 -4.67 -2.64 10.75
C GLY A 54 -3.78 -3.85 11.02
N ARG A 55 -3.04 -4.30 10.02
CA ARG A 55 -2.06 -5.40 10.14
C ARG A 55 -0.93 -5.06 11.11
N PHE A 56 -0.47 -3.82 11.14
CA PHE A 56 0.57 -3.38 12.08
C PHE A 56 0.04 -3.35 13.52
N VAL A 57 -1.16 -2.87 13.75
CA VAL A 57 -1.83 -2.87 15.06
C VAL A 57 -2.02 -4.30 15.56
N GLU A 58 -2.51 -5.22 14.71
CA GLU A 58 -2.65 -6.64 15.01
C GLU A 58 -1.31 -7.26 15.41
N PHE A 59 -0.23 -6.93 14.70
CA PHE A 59 1.12 -7.39 15.05
C PHE A 59 1.55 -6.89 16.44
N VAL A 60 1.35 -5.60 16.73
CA VAL A 60 1.71 -5.01 18.04
C VAL A 60 0.91 -5.66 19.16
N GLU A 61 -0.39 -5.84 18.98
CA GLU A 61 -1.27 -6.52 19.94
C GLU A 61 -0.83 -7.96 20.18
N THR A 62 -0.53 -8.69 19.12
CA THR A 62 -0.09 -10.09 19.20
C THR A 62 1.22 -10.23 19.98
N VAL A 63 2.17 -9.32 19.79
CA VAL A 63 3.51 -9.41 20.42
C VAL A 63 3.51 -8.89 21.85
N TYR A 64 2.76 -7.82 22.16
CA TYR A 64 2.84 -7.12 23.44
C TYR A 64 1.59 -7.28 24.30
N GLY A 65 0.50 -7.82 23.76
CA GLY A 65 -0.77 -8.01 24.43
C GLY A 65 -1.72 -6.82 24.29
N ALA A 66 -3.03 -7.12 24.38
CA ALA A 66 -4.10 -6.13 24.25
C ALA A 66 -4.06 -5.05 25.36
N ASP A 67 -3.68 -5.43 26.56
CA ASP A 67 -3.67 -4.51 27.73
C ASP A 67 -2.70 -3.33 27.58
N THR A 68 -1.64 -3.50 26.77
CA THR A 68 -0.60 -2.48 26.55
C THR A 68 -0.62 -1.90 25.13
N LEU A 69 -1.61 -2.27 24.32
CA LEU A 69 -1.66 -1.89 22.90
C LEU A 69 -1.57 -0.38 22.68
N GLU A 70 -2.43 0.39 23.31
CA GLU A 70 -2.47 1.85 23.10
C GLU A 70 -1.17 2.53 23.58
N GLU A 71 -0.60 2.09 24.70
CA GLU A 71 0.68 2.60 25.20
C GLU A 71 1.82 2.31 24.19
N ASN A 72 1.86 1.11 23.62
CA ASN A 72 2.85 0.75 22.60
C ASN A 72 2.66 1.53 21.29
N LEU A 73 1.42 1.74 20.85
CA LEU A 73 1.14 2.55 19.66
C LEU A 73 1.55 4.02 19.88
N ASP A 74 1.30 4.59 21.07
CA ASP A 74 1.73 5.92 21.41
C ASP A 74 3.26 6.05 21.46
N PHE A 75 3.94 5.06 22.03
CA PHE A 75 5.40 5.01 22.02
C PHE A 75 5.96 4.97 20.59
N ILE A 76 5.38 4.15 19.72
CA ILE A 76 5.78 4.06 18.31
C ILE A 76 5.52 5.37 17.58
N ALA A 77 4.34 5.97 17.77
CA ALA A 77 3.98 7.25 17.16
C ALA A 77 4.94 8.37 17.59
N ASN A 78 5.31 8.43 18.88
CA ASN A 78 6.33 9.36 19.38
C ASN A 78 7.68 9.16 18.68
N ALA A 79 8.13 7.91 18.53
CA ALA A 79 9.37 7.58 17.84
C ALA A 79 9.34 7.95 16.36
N LEU A 80 8.17 7.92 15.72
CA LEU A 80 7.96 8.34 14.34
C LEU A 80 7.78 9.86 14.16
N GLY A 81 7.77 10.64 15.24
CA GLY A 81 7.75 12.11 15.22
C GLY A 81 6.36 12.74 15.27
N ASN A 82 5.32 12.02 15.69
CA ASN A 82 3.98 12.54 15.97
C ASN A 82 3.33 13.38 14.84
N LYS A 83 3.46 12.95 13.62
CA LYS A 83 2.85 13.63 12.45
C LYS A 83 1.41 13.15 12.22
N GLY A 84 0.48 13.49 13.10
CA GLY A 84 -0.94 13.14 13.05
C GLY A 84 -1.63 13.42 14.39
N ASP A 85 -2.94 13.33 14.43
CA ASP A 85 -3.76 13.62 15.61
C ASP A 85 -3.92 12.39 16.52
N THR A 86 -3.72 11.19 15.97
CA THR A 86 -3.77 9.90 16.71
C THR A 86 -2.55 9.06 16.37
N SER A 87 -2.21 8.10 17.26
CA SER A 87 -1.08 7.19 17.04
C SER A 87 -1.24 6.38 15.75
N ARG A 88 -2.45 5.91 15.44
CA ARG A 88 -2.75 5.20 14.19
C ARG A 88 -2.59 6.09 12.96
N GLU A 89 -2.98 7.35 13.03
CA GLU A 89 -2.76 8.32 11.95
C GLU A 89 -1.28 8.62 11.74
N VAL A 90 -0.49 8.76 12.80
CA VAL A 90 0.96 8.90 12.71
C VAL A 90 1.59 7.70 12.00
N ILE A 91 1.20 6.48 12.38
CA ILE A 91 1.67 5.23 11.76
C ILE A 91 1.26 5.18 10.29
N ARG A 92 0.02 5.56 9.95
CA ARG A 92 -0.45 5.64 8.56
C ARG A 92 0.36 6.63 7.74
N ASN A 93 0.61 7.81 8.26
CA ASN A 93 1.43 8.83 7.61
C ASN A 93 2.86 8.35 7.37
N TYR A 94 3.44 7.58 8.30
CA TYR A 94 4.75 6.97 8.12
C TYR A 94 4.74 5.97 6.94
N PHE A 95 3.79 5.04 6.89
CA PHE A 95 3.70 4.08 5.79
C PHE A 95 3.45 4.75 4.44
N LEU A 96 2.62 5.80 4.39
CA LEU A 96 2.32 6.53 3.16
C LEU A 96 3.50 7.33 2.61
N LYS A 97 4.39 7.85 3.46
CA LYS A 97 5.35 8.89 3.08
C LYS A 97 6.80 8.50 3.29
N ASP A 98 7.11 7.83 4.40
CA ASP A 98 8.48 7.69 4.89
C ASP A 98 8.99 6.24 4.82
N PHE A 99 8.14 5.24 5.07
CA PHE A 99 8.51 3.82 5.16
C PHE A 99 9.32 3.32 3.95
N TYR A 100 8.86 3.63 2.74
CA TYR A 100 9.53 3.11 1.54
C TYR A 100 10.92 3.71 1.35
N ALA A 101 11.09 4.99 1.66
CA ALA A 101 12.40 5.64 1.64
C ALA A 101 13.37 5.02 2.66
N ASP A 102 12.89 4.73 3.88
CA ASP A 102 13.68 4.03 4.90
C ASP A 102 14.02 2.62 4.47
N HIS A 103 13.06 1.91 3.87
CA HIS A 103 13.29 0.57 3.31
C HIS A 103 14.39 0.60 2.23
N LEU A 104 14.33 1.54 1.29
CA LEU A 104 15.36 1.71 0.26
C LEU A 104 16.74 2.01 0.84
N LYS A 105 16.80 2.81 1.90
CA LYS A 105 18.04 3.14 2.59
C LYS A 105 18.66 1.91 3.25
N VAL A 106 17.85 1.13 4.00
CA VAL A 106 18.29 -0.10 4.68
C VAL A 106 18.79 -1.15 3.67
N TYR A 107 18.09 -1.31 2.55
CA TYR A 107 18.43 -2.28 1.51
C TYR A 107 19.31 -1.71 0.38
N GLN A 108 19.94 -0.53 0.59
CA GLN A 108 20.87 0.07 -0.34
C GLN A 108 20.34 0.14 -1.79
N LYS A 109 19.08 0.59 -1.93
CA LYS A 109 18.32 0.66 -3.19
C LYS A 109 18.12 -0.70 -3.89
N ARG A 110 18.14 -1.78 -3.14
CA ARG A 110 17.78 -3.13 -3.61
C ARG A 110 16.60 -3.66 -2.76
N PRO A 111 15.41 -3.01 -2.88
CA PRO A 111 14.27 -3.33 -2.03
C PRO A 111 13.82 -4.76 -2.22
N ILE A 112 13.44 -5.41 -1.12
CA ILE A 112 12.78 -6.73 -1.13
C ILE A 112 11.25 -6.60 -1.11
N TYR A 113 10.74 -5.42 -0.75
CA TYR A 113 9.34 -5.06 -0.92
C TYR A 113 9.24 -4.04 -2.06
N TRP A 114 8.27 -4.24 -2.94
CA TRP A 114 7.95 -3.28 -3.99
C TRP A 114 6.66 -2.57 -3.66
N LEU A 115 6.66 -1.27 -3.89
CA LEU A 115 5.51 -0.41 -3.66
C LEU A 115 4.88 -0.04 -5.01
N PHE A 116 3.68 -0.57 -5.28
CA PHE A 116 2.80 -0.03 -6.31
C PHE A 116 2.32 1.34 -5.85
N ASP A 117 2.40 2.35 -6.72
CA ASP A 117 2.14 3.75 -6.35
C ASP A 117 1.48 4.48 -7.53
N SER A 118 0.21 4.86 -7.36
CA SER A 118 -0.54 5.59 -8.39
C SER A 118 -0.03 7.01 -8.63
N GLY A 119 0.66 7.61 -7.66
CA GLY A 119 1.28 8.92 -7.80
C GLY A 119 1.09 9.88 -6.62
N LYS A 120 1.21 11.17 -6.92
CA LYS A 120 1.34 12.24 -5.90
C LYS A 120 0.06 12.51 -5.10
N GLN A 121 -1.09 12.09 -5.59
CA GLN A 121 -2.36 12.30 -4.88
C GLN A 121 -2.60 11.22 -3.83
N ASN A 122 -1.74 10.20 -3.75
CA ASN A 122 -1.92 9.03 -2.88
C ASN A 122 -3.29 8.36 -3.09
N GLY A 123 -3.74 8.26 -4.34
CA GLY A 123 -4.99 7.61 -4.65
C GLY A 123 -4.97 6.12 -4.32
N PHE A 124 -3.84 5.47 -4.65
CA PHE A 124 -3.63 4.06 -4.36
C PHE A 124 -2.16 3.74 -4.17
N LYS A 125 -1.87 2.96 -3.15
CA LYS A 125 -0.59 2.29 -2.94
C LYS A 125 -0.82 0.88 -2.42
N ALA A 126 0.06 -0.05 -2.79
CA ALA A 126 0.10 -1.40 -2.25
C ALA A 126 1.53 -1.92 -2.19
N LEU A 127 1.86 -2.59 -1.11
CA LEU A 127 3.15 -3.20 -0.88
C LEU A 127 3.08 -4.68 -1.20
N ILE A 128 4.10 -5.21 -1.86
CA ILE A 128 4.28 -6.65 -2.11
C ILE A 128 5.67 -7.11 -1.68
N TYR A 129 5.82 -8.39 -1.37
CA TYR A 129 7.10 -9.04 -1.14
C TYR A 129 7.56 -9.76 -2.42
N ILE A 130 8.70 -9.36 -2.99
CA ILE A 130 9.14 -9.83 -4.30
C ILE A 130 9.41 -11.33 -4.36
N HIS A 131 9.80 -11.96 -3.24
CA HIS A 131 10.03 -13.40 -3.19
C HIS A 131 8.73 -14.23 -3.22
N ARG A 132 7.56 -13.59 -3.05
CA ARG A 132 6.23 -14.19 -3.23
C ARG A 132 5.53 -13.73 -4.52
N TYR A 133 6.24 -12.97 -5.36
CA TYR A 133 5.69 -12.52 -6.63
C TYR A 133 5.44 -13.70 -7.56
N ASP A 134 4.31 -13.65 -8.25
CA ASP A 134 3.96 -14.53 -9.37
C ASP A 134 3.37 -13.73 -10.54
N ALA A 135 3.16 -14.39 -11.69
CA ALA A 135 2.66 -13.74 -12.89
C ALA A 135 1.25 -13.12 -12.75
N ASP A 136 0.49 -13.51 -11.73
CA ASP A 136 -0.86 -12.98 -11.45
C ASP A 136 -0.86 -11.85 -10.43
N THR A 137 0.28 -11.57 -9.77
CA THR A 137 0.39 -10.54 -8.73
C THR A 137 -0.12 -9.17 -9.20
N VAL A 138 0.28 -8.72 -10.40
CA VAL A 138 -0.16 -7.42 -10.94
C VAL A 138 -1.66 -7.40 -11.22
N GLY A 139 -2.20 -8.54 -11.68
CA GLY A 139 -3.64 -8.72 -11.87
C GLY A 139 -4.42 -8.58 -10.56
N ARG A 140 -3.97 -9.24 -9.48
CA ARG A 140 -4.57 -9.13 -8.14
C ARG A 140 -4.49 -7.70 -7.60
N VAL A 141 -3.32 -7.05 -7.67
CA VAL A 141 -3.18 -5.63 -7.27
C VAL A 141 -4.18 -4.74 -7.98
N ARG A 142 -4.43 -4.99 -9.28
CA ARG A 142 -5.41 -4.22 -10.05
C ARG A 142 -6.84 -4.53 -9.65
N THR A 143 -7.27 -5.81 -9.71
CA THR A 143 -8.69 -6.18 -9.61
C THR A 143 -9.17 -6.18 -8.17
N ASP A 144 -8.36 -6.69 -7.24
CA ASP A 144 -8.78 -6.93 -5.87
C ASP A 144 -8.52 -5.72 -4.98
N TYR A 145 -7.61 -4.83 -5.38
CA TYR A 145 -7.23 -3.65 -4.61
C TYR A 145 -7.49 -2.31 -5.31
N LEU A 146 -6.88 -2.04 -6.46
CA LEU A 146 -7.05 -0.75 -7.14
C LEU A 146 -8.51 -0.44 -7.49
N HIS A 147 -9.23 -1.40 -8.10
CA HIS A 147 -10.64 -1.20 -8.45
C HIS A 147 -11.52 -1.01 -7.21
N ARG A 148 -11.22 -1.71 -6.12
CA ARG A 148 -11.93 -1.51 -4.85
C ARG A 148 -11.62 -0.16 -4.23
N ALA A 149 -10.34 0.28 -4.26
CA ALA A 149 -9.96 1.61 -3.80
C ALA A 149 -10.69 2.71 -4.57
N GLN A 150 -10.77 2.61 -5.90
CA GLN A 150 -11.55 3.54 -6.73
C GLN A 150 -13.00 3.62 -6.26
N LYS A 151 -13.65 2.48 -6.04
CA LYS A 151 -15.04 2.43 -5.57
C LYS A 151 -15.23 3.03 -4.18
N TYR A 152 -14.29 2.79 -3.27
CA TYR A 152 -14.33 3.40 -1.93
C TYR A 152 -14.18 4.92 -1.99
N VAL A 153 -13.23 5.42 -2.78
CA VAL A 153 -13.02 6.86 -2.95
C VAL A 153 -14.22 7.52 -3.64
N GLU A 154 -14.86 6.86 -4.63
CA GLU A 154 -16.11 7.33 -5.23
C GLU A 154 -17.23 7.47 -4.20
N THR A 155 -17.39 6.47 -3.34
CA THR A 155 -18.39 6.47 -2.26
C THR A 155 -18.11 7.59 -1.25
N ALA A 156 -16.85 7.76 -0.84
CA ALA A 156 -16.44 8.83 0.05
C ALA A 156 -16.68 10.21 -0.56
N MET A 157 -16.42 10.37 -1.87
CA MET A 157 -16.71 11.61 -2.60
C MET A 157 -18.20 11.93 -2.63
N GLN A 158 -19.06 10.93 -2.89
CA GLN A 158 -20.52 11.10 -2.87
C GLN A 158 -21.01 11.51 -1.46
N SER A 159 -20.48 10.89 -0.40
CA SER A 159 -20.79 11.24 0.98
C SER A 159 -20.37 12.68 1.31
N ALA A 160 -19.18 13.09 0.87
CA ALA A 160 -18.72 14.47 1.04
C ALA A 160 -19.58 15.47 0.26
N GLN A 161 -20.01 15.11 -0.95
CA GLN A 161 -20.94 15.95 -1.74
C GLN A 161 -22.29 16.10 -1.02
N TYR A 162 -22.85 15.02 -0.49
CA TYR A 162 -24.07 15.08 0.32
C TYR A 162 -23.91 16.01 1.53
N THR A 163 -22.74 16.00 2.17
CA THR A 163 -22.45 16.93 3.28
C THR A 163 -22.43 18.38 2.82
N ILE A 164 -21.87 18.70 1.63
CA ILE A 164 -21.88 20.05 1.06
C ILE A 164 -23.32 20.56 0.91
N ASP A 165 -24.22 19.69 0.43
CA ASP A 165 -25.58 20.03 0.09
C ASP A 165 -26.48 20.20 1.35
N ASN A 166 -26.18 19.48 2.44
CA ASN A 166 -27.07 19.35 3.60
C ASN A 166 -26.52 19.93 4.90
N ALA A 167 -25.22 20.21 5.02
CA ALA A 167 -24.64 20.74 6.26
C ALA A 167 -25.12 22.17 6.54
N SER A 168 -25.44 22.44 7.78
CA SER A 168 -25.82 23.79 8.27
C SER A 168 -24.59 24.65 8.61
N SER A 169 -23.45 24.03 8.88
CA SER A 169 -22.20 24.70 9.28
C SER A 169 -21.33 25.03 8.06
N ALA A 170 -20.89 26.29 7.96
CA ALA A 170 -19.91 26.71 6.95
C ALA A 170 -18.57 25.96 7.08
N SER A 171 -18.18 25.59 8.30
CA SER A 171 -16.97 24.81 8.56
C SER A 171 -17.06 23.40 7.96
N GLU A 172 -18.19 22.72 8.17
CA GLU A 172 -18.44 21.38 7.60
C GLU A 172 -18.46 21.42 6.06
N LYS A 173 -19.16 22.42 5.49
CA LYS A 173 -19.18 22.62 4.02
C LYS A 173 -17.78 22.83 3.47
N SER A 174 -16.96 23.65 4.14
CA SER A 174 -15.58 23.90 3.71
C SER A 174 -14.72 22.63 3.77
N LYS A 175 -14.84 21.83 4.82
CA LYS A 175 -14.13 20.55 4.94
C LYS A 175 -14.57 19.57 3.85
N ALA A 176 -15.87 19.43 3.65
CA ALA A 176 -16.43 18.55 2.62
C ALA A 176 -16.01 18.97 1.20
N THR A 177 -15.97 20.27 0.89
CA THR A 177 -15.48 20.79 -0.39
C THR A 177 -14.01 20.44 -0.65
N LYS A 178 -13.16 20.53 0.38
CA LYS A 178 -11.74 20.09 0.29
C LYS A 178 -11.65 18.59 0.06
N ALA A 179 -12.48 17.80 0.73
CA ALA A 179 -12.53 16.35 0.56
C ALA A 179 -12.95 15.96 -0.87
N VAL A 180 -14.01 16.56 -1.43
CA VAL A 180 -14.43 16.33 -2.83
C VAL A 180 -13.30 16.68 -3.79
N THR A 181 -12.61 17.79 -3.57
CA THR A 181 -11.45 18.18 -4.41
C THR A 181 -10.32 17.16 -4.34
N LYS A 182 -10.02 16.64 -3.15
CA LYS A 182 -9.02 15.57 -2.94
C LYS A 182 -9.42 14.30 -3.68
N TYR A 183 -10.63 13.81 -3.45
CA TYR A 183 -11.13 12.57 -4.06
C TYR A 183 -11.21 12.65 -5.59
N THR A 184 -11.60 13.79 -6.13
CA THR A 184 -11.59 14.02 -7.59
C THR A 184 -10.19 13.85 -8.19
N LYS A 185 -9.17 14.39 -7.52
CA LYS A 185 -7.77 14.24 -7.97
C LYS A 185 -7.28 12.81 -7.84
N GLN A 186 -7.62 12.13 -6.75
CA GLN A 186 -7.27 10.72 -6.53
C GLN A 186 -7.90 9.80 -7.59
N LEU A 187 -9.18 9.98 -7.89
CA LEU A 187 -9.88 9.21 -8.93
C LEU A 187 -9.28 9.44 -10.32
N ALA A 188 -8.94 10.69 -10.65
CA ALA A 188 -8.28 11.00 -11.92
C ALA A 188 -6.89 10.34 -12.03
N GLU A 189 -6.11 10.34 -10.96
CA GLU A 189 -4.81 9.67 -10.88
C GLU A 189 -4.97 8.15 -11.01
N MET A 190 -5.87 7.54 -10.23
CA MET A 190 -6.11 6.10 -10.27
C MET A 190 -6.64 5.62 -11.63
N LYS A 191 -7.42 6.44 -12.35
CA LYS A 191 -7.90 6.10 -13.70
C LYS A 191 -6.76 5.93 -14.69
N ILE A 192 -5.80 6.85 -14.69
CA ILE A 192 -4.61 6.76 -15.56
C ILE A 192 -3.74 5.59 -15.16
N TYR A 193 -3.59 5.37 -13.87
CA TYR A 193 -2.83 4.25 -13.31
C TYR A 193 -3.47 2.91 -13.66
N ASP A 194 -4.81 2.79 -13.65
CA ASP A 194 -5.52 1.57 -14.02
C ASP A 194 -5.27 1.17 -15.48
N GLU A 195 -5.21 2.12 -16.40
CA GLU A 195 -4.86 1.85 -17.80
C GLU A 195 -3.44 1.29 -17.91
N ALA A 196 -2.48 1.86 -17.18
CA ALA A 196 -1.10 1.40 -17.18
C ALA A 196 -0.96 0.00 -16.56
N ILE A 197 -1.56 -0.23 -15.39
CA ILE A 197 -1.45 -1.51 -14.69
C ILE A 197 -2.18 -2.62 -15.45
N ALA A 198 -3.30 -2.33 -16.13
CA ALA A 198 -4.00 -3.27 -17.00
C ALA A 198 -3.08 -3.80 -18.10
N HIS A 199 -2.28 -2.92 -18.71
CA HIS A 199 -1.35 -3.30 -19.76
C HIS A 199 -0.28 -4.28 -19.26
N ILE A 200 0.25 -4.07 -18.07
CA ILE A 200 1.26 -4.95 -17.46
C ILE A 200 0.62 -6.24 -16.94
N ALA A 201 -0.55 -6.17 -16.30
CA ALA A 201 -1.28 -7.34 -15.82
C ALA A 201 -1.57 -8.34 -16.95
N ASN A 202 -1.99 -7.84 -18.13
CA ASN A 202 -2.27 -8.67 -19.29
C ASN A 202 -1.00 -9.36 -19.85
N LYS A 203 0.17 -8.80 -19.63
CA LYS A 203 1.44 -9.41 -20.03
C LYS A 203 1.87 -10.57 -19.15
N ARG A 204 1.31 -10.70 -17.95
CA ARG A 204 1.67 -11.73 -16.96
C ARG A 204 3.19 -11.85 -16.79
N ILE A 205 3.85 -10.72 -16.54
CA ILE A 205 5.32 -10.64 -16.47
C ILE A 205 5.82 -11.56 -15.36
N GLU A 206 6.78 -12.41 -15.71
CA GLU A 206 7.57 -13.18 -14.75
C GLU A 206 8.83 -12.41 -14.37
N ILE A 207 9.26 -12.57 -13.12
CA ILE A 207 10.51 -12.03 -12.63
C ILE A 207 11.47 -13.17 -12.28
N ASP A 208 12.75 -12.95 -12.57
CA ASP A 208 13.83 -13.82 -12.12
C ASP A 208 14.70 -13.03 -11.14
N LEU A 209 14.70 -13.43 -9.88
CA LEU A 209 15.43 -12.72 -8.83
C LEU A 209 16.96 -12.78 -9.06
N ASP A 210 17.46 -13.76 -9.81
CA ASP A 210 18.88 -13.88 -10.17
C ASP A 210 19.31 -12.80 -11.17
N ASP A 211 18.40 -12.27 -11.99
CA ASP A 211 18.65 -11.11 -12.86
C ASP A 211 18.92 -9.80 -12.07
N GLY A 212 18.61 -9.82 -10.77
CA GLY A 212 18.76 -8.68 -9.86
C GLY A 212 17.55 -7.75 -9.85
N VAL A 213 17.45 -7.00 -8.77
CA VAL A 213 16.29 -6.13 -8.46
C VAL A 213 16.01 -5.10 -9.54
N LYS A 214 17.06 -4.44 -10.07
CA LYS A 214 16.89 -3.34 -11.03
C LYS A 214 16.33 -3.81 -12.36
N VAL A 215 16.82 -4.91 -12.90
CA VAL A 215 16.35 -5.47 -14.19
C VAL A 215 14.87 -5.84 -14.11
N ASN A 216 14.49 -6.50 -13.02
CA ASN A 216 13.08 -6.85 -12.79
C ASN A 216 12.20 -5.61 -12.56
N TYR A 217 12.66 -4.65 -11.79
CA TYR A 217 11.96 -3.39 -11.51
C TYR A 217 11.65 -2.61 -12.80
N GLU A 218 12.60 -2.52 -13.72
CA GLU A 218 12.44 -1.78 -14.99
C GLU A 218 11.32 -2.34 -15.87
N LYS A 219 10.96 -3.63 -15.73
CA LYS A 219 9.85 -4.26 -16.47
C LYS A 219 8.47 -3.61 -16.15
N PHE A 220 8.36 -2.90 -15.04
CA PHE A 220 7.12 -2.28 -14.54
C PHE A 220 7.10 -0.75 -14.70
N GLN A 221 8.08 -0.17 -15.36
CA GLN A 221 8.24 1.27 -15.47
C GLN A 221 8.03 1.79 -16.88
N GLY A 222 7.67 3.06 -17.00
CA GLY A 222 7.55 3.78 -18.28
C GLY A 222 6.44 3.25 -19.19
N VAL A 223 5.37 2.69 -18.64
CA VAL A 223 4.23 2.18 -19.42
C VAL A 223 3.53 3.31 -20.16
N GLU A 224 3.40 3.20 -21.47
CA GLU A 224 2.77 4.22 -22.29
C GLU A 224 1.24 4.08 -22.24
N VAL A 225 0.59 5.14 -21.77
CA VAL A 225 -0.87 5.29 -21.74
C VAL A 225 -1.28 6.30 -22.80
N ALA A 226 -2.10 5.88 -23.75
CA ALA A 226 -2.61 6.74 -24.79
C ALA A 226 -3.50 7.85 -24.20
N GLN A 227 -3.37 9.07 -24.71
CA GLN A 227 -4.22 10.19 -24.33
C GLN A 227 -4.85 10.81 -25.58
N GLU A 228 -6.17 11.03 -25.53
CA GLU A 228 -6.89 11.61 -26.65
C GLU A 228 -6.36 13.03 -26.98
N GLY A 229 -5.90 13.21 -28.22
CA GLY A 229 -5.38 14.49 -28.72
C GLY A 229 -4.05 14.95 -28.10
N LYS A 230 -3.34 14.09 -27.34
CA LYS A 230 -2.06 14.42 -26.70
C LYS A 230 -1.02 13.31 -26.91
N LYS A 231 0.25 13.64 -26.60
CA LYS A 231 1.32 12.64 -26.54
C LYS A 231 1.00 11.62 -25.44
N ALA A 232 1.31 10.34 -25.70
CA ALA A 232 1.17 9.29 -24.70
C ALA A 232 1.90 9.64 -23.40
N LEU A 233 1.27 9.36 -22.27
CA LEU A 233 1.84 9.56 -20.95
C LEU A 233 2.62 8.31 -20.56
N LYS A 234 3.83 8.50 -20.01
CA LYS A 234 4.60 7.41 -19.39
C LYS A 234 4.25 7.32 -17.92
N VAL A 235 3.83 6.15 -17.50
CA VAL A 235 3.42 5.83 -16.12
C VAL A 235 4.36 4.78 -15.54
N ASP A 236 4.95 5.07 -14.40
CA ASP A 236 5.68 4.11 -13.60
C ASP A 236 4.69 3.40 -12.67
N LEU A 237 4.71 2.06 -12.61
CA LEU A 237 3.80 1.32 -11.72
C LEU A 237 4.35 1.21 -10.31
N LEU A 238 5.66 1.17 -10.16
CA LEU A 238 6.34 1.05 -8.87
C LEU A 238 6.96 2.39 -8.46
N ALA A 239 6.96 2.63 -7.16
CA ALA A 239 7.67 3.77 -6.57
C ALA A 239 9.18 3.70 -6.91
N LYS A 240 9.81 4.84 -7.09
CA LYS A 240 11.23 4.95 -7.51
C LYS A 240 12.17 4.33 -6.48
N ILE A 241 13.21 3.63 -6.96
CA ILE A 241 14.29 3.05 -6.15
C ILE A 241 15.60 3.84 -6.27
#